data_29f5a635527dc85727ff9e2a46d66a2b
#
_entry.id   29f5a635527dc85727ff9e2a46d66a2b
#
_cell.length_a   1.000
_cell.length_b   1.000
_cell.length_c   1.000
_cell.angle_alpha   90.00
_cell.angle_beta   90.00
_cell.angle_gamma   90.00
#
_symmetry.space_group_name_H-M   'P 1'
#
loop_
_entity.id
_entity.type
_entity.pdbx_description
1 polymer ?
#
loop_
_entity_poly.entity_id
_entity_poly.type
_entity_poly.pdbx_seq_one_letter_code
_entity_poly.pdbx_strand_id
1 'polypeptide(L)'
;MGGWLDEHPRLARRVLDGGHDLGNHTLHHTDISSMDEKEAYAEITGCAERLRRLTGSIGTWFRPSRTQHATALIERLARRAGYPHVLSYDVDSLDFTSPGASAVVRTVTGQIRNGSVVSLHFGYADTVAALPALLDALERRGLRAVTTTELLT
;
A
#
# COMPACT_ATOMS: atom_id res chain seq x y z
N MET A 1 5.53 5.35 0.67
CA MET A 1 6.32 6.10 1.69
C MET A 1 6.95 7.31 1.03
N GLY A 2 6.94 8.47 1.73
CA GLY A 2 7.51 9.71 1.20
C GLY A 2 9.02 9.64 0.98
N GLY A 3 9.76 9.05 1.90
CA GLY A 3 11.21 8.87 1.75
C GLY A 3 11.58 8.06 0.50
N TRP A 4 10.85 6.98 0.21
CA TRP A 4 11.07 6.21 -1.01
C TRP A 4 10.79 7.02 -2.29
N LEU A 5 9.81 7.95 -2.27
CA LEU A 5 9.53 8.83 -3.41
C LEU A 5 10.68 9.81 -3.67
N ASP A 6 11.31 10.32 -2.62
CA ASP A 6 12.47 11.21 -2.74
C ASP A 6 13.68 10.48 -3.35
N GLU A 7 13.90 9.21 -2.97
CA GLU A 7 15.01 8.39 -3.46
C GLU A 7 14.78 7.82 -4.87
N HIS A 8 13.50 7.53 -5.22
CA HIS A 8 13.15 6.80 -6.44
C HIS A 8 12.06 7.50 -7.29
N PRO A 9 12.20 8.79 -7.64
CA PRO A 9 11.14 9.52 -8.34
C PRO A 9 10.83 8.96 -9.74
N ARG A 10 11.83 8.37 -10.41
CA ARG A 10 11.62 7.74 -11.73
C ARG A 10 10.80 6.45 -11.63
N LEU A 11 11.02 5.66 -10.58
CA LEU A 11 10.25 4.42 -10.36
C LEU A 11 8.80 4.74 -9.99
N ALA A 12 8.56 5.77 -9.18
CA ALA A 12 7.22 6.22 -8.86
C ALA A 12 6.45 6.66 -10.11
N ARG A 13 7.08 7.40 -11.04
CA ARG A 13 6.47 7.74 -12.33
C ARG A 13 6.18 6.50 -13.17
N ARG A 14 7.10 5.53 -13.22
CA ARG A 14 6.89 4.27 -13.94
C ARG A 14 5.69 3.48 -13.40
N VAL A 15 5.44 3.52 -12.08
CA VAL A 15 4.24 2.93 -11.46
C VAL A 15 2.97 3.58 -12.01
N LEU A 16 2.92 4.91 -12.06
CA LEU A 16 1.78 5.65 -12.64
C LEU A 16 1.60 5.39 -14.13
N ASP A 17 2.70 5.40 -14.90
CA ASP A 17 2.69 5.14 -16.35
C ASP A 17 2.20 3.72 -16.65
N GLY A 18 2.38 2.79 -15.71
CA GLY A 18 1.83 1.43 -15.75
C GLY A 18 0.34 1.32 -15.39
N GLY A 19 -0.34 2.43 -15.11
CA GLY A 19 -1.77 2.45 -14.77
C GLY A 19 -2.07 2.05 -13.31
N HIS A 20 -1.06 2.08 -12.43
CA HIS A 20 -1.23 1.78 -11.00
C HIS A 20 -1.53 3.03 -10.18
N ASP A 21 -2.24 2.88 -9.07
CA ASP A 21 -2.46 3.95 -8.11
C ASP A 21 -1.23 4.22 -7.25
N LEU A 22 -0.99 5.49 -6.91
CA LEU A 22 -0.08 5.88 -5.85
C LEU A 22 -0.87 6.41 -4.65
N GLY A 23 -0.68 5.79 -3.50
CA GLY A 23 -1.28 6.20 -2.24
C GLY A 23 -0.25 6.67 -1.21
N ASN A 24 -0.74 7.33 -0.18
CA ASN A 24 0.06 7.75 0.97
C ASN A 24 0.23 6.60 1.96
N HIS A 25 1.48 6.29 2.29
CA HIS A 25 1.82 5.27 3.29
C HIS A 25 2.85 5.81 4.29
N THR A 26 2.59 7.03 4.79
CA THR A 26 3.43 7.82 5.70
C THR A 26 4.78 8.25 5.10
N LEU A 27 5.47 9.14 5.78
CA LEU A 27 6.75 9.69 5.34
C LEU A 27 7.89 8.70 5.54
N HIS A 28 8.07 8.16 6.76
CA HIS A 28 9.22 7.34 7.16
C HIS A 28 8.88 5.87 7.45
N HIS A 29 7.62 5.45 7.30
CA HIS A 29 7.15 4.09 7.59
C HIS A 29 7.39 3.65 9.05
N THR A 30 7.24 4.56 9.98
CA THR A 30 7.27 4.26 11.42
C THR A 30 5.89 3.75 11.88
N ASP A 31 5.79 3.23 13.11
CA ASP A 31 4.50 2.84 13.68
C ASP A 31 3.67 4.08 14.00
N ILE A 32 2.79 4.44 13.06
CA ILE A 32 1.97 5.65 13.18
C ILE A 32 0.95 5.57 14.32
N SER A 33 0.57 4.36 14.74
CA SER A 33 -0.41 4.16 15.81
C SER A 33 0.15 4.46 17.20
N SER A 34 1.47 4.47 17.36
CA SER A 34 2.18 4.79 18.60
C SER A 34 2.55 6.27 18.75
N MET A 35 2.33 7.08 17.72
CA MET A 35 2.70 8.49 17.67
C MET A 35 1.66 9.41 18.34
N ASP A 36 2.13 10.55 18.81
CA ASP A 36 1.21 11.64 19.17
C ASP A 36 0.53 12.25 17.93
N GLU A 37 -0.49 13.09 18.15
CA GLU A 37 -1.28 13.69 17.07
C GLU A 37 -0.41 14.53 16.12
N LYS A 38 0.54 15.29 16.64
CA LYS A 38 1.40 16.18 15.86
C LYS A 38 2.38 15.37 14.98
N GLU A 39 3.00 14.37 15.56
CA GLU A 39 3.92 13.46 14.87
C GLU A 39 3.20 12.67 13.76
N ALA A 40 2.06 12.06 14.10
CA ALA A 40 1.26 11.31 13.13
C ALA A 40 0.78 12.20 11.98
N TYR A 41 0.34 13.42 12.28
CA TYR A 41 -0.07 14.37 11.23
C TYR A 41 1.10 14.77 10.33
N ALA A 42 2.29 14.98 10.89
CA ALA A 42 3.50 15.29 10.13
C ALA A 42 3.91 14.13 9.19
N GLU A 43 3.77 12.88 9.64
CA GLU A 43 4.01 11.69 8.81
C GLU A 43 3.05 11.62 7.60
N ILE A 44 1.78 11.93 7.80
CA ILE A 44 0.77 11.94 6.74
C ILE A 44 1.02 13.09 5.76
N THR A 45 1.15 14.31 6.27
CA THR A 45 1.31 15.51 5.43
C THR A 45 2.64 15.56 4.72
N GLY A 46 3.72 15.08 5.37
CA GLY A 46 5.04 15.01 4.75
C GLY A 46 5.07 14.07 3.53
N CYS A 47 4.37 12.94 3.57
CA CYS A 47 4.21 12.08 2.41
C CYS A 47 3.30 12.70 1.34
N ALA A 48 2.21 13.36 1.74
CA ALA A 48 1.30 14.06 0.83
C ALA A 48 2.02 15.13 0.00
N GLU A 49 2.92 15.89 0.62
CA GLU A 49 3.73 16.91 -0.07
C GLU A 49 4.64 16.28 -1.15
N ARG A 50 5.26 15.12 -0.85
CA ARG A 50 6.12 14.43 -1.82
C ARG A 50 5.31 13.90 -3.00
N LEU A 51 4.16 13.30 -2.74
CA LEU A 51 3.24 12.89 -3.80
C LEU A 51 2.84 14.07 -4.68
N ARG A 52 2.42 15.19 -4.08
CA ARG A 52 2.01 16.38 -4.82
C ARG A 52 3.12 16.94 -5.69
N ARG A 53 4.35 17.03 -5.17
CA ARG A 53 5.51 17.51 -5.96
C ARG A 53 5.80 16.61 -7.15
N LEU A 54 5.66 15.29 -6.97
CA LEU A 54 6.03 14.32 -7.99
C LEU A 54 4.95 14.14 -9.06
N THR A 55 3.67 14.18 -8.67
CA THR A 55 2.53 13.78 -9.51
C THR A 55 1.51 14.87 -9.75
N GLY A 56 1.58 16.00 -9.03
CA GLY A 56 0.56 17.05 -9.03
C GLY A 56 -0.63 16.77 -8.09
N SER A 57 -0.70 15.59 -7.48
CA SER A 57 -1.80 15.15 -6.60
C SER A 57 -1.27 14.49 -5.32
N ILE A 58 -2.04 14.57 -4.24
CA ILE A 58 -1.75 13.79 -3.02
C ILE A 58 -2.25 12.34 -3.13
N GLY A 59 -2.98 12.00 -4.19
CA GLY A 59 -3.71 10.75 -4.32
C GLY A 59 -5.01 10.72 -3.51
N THR A 60 -5.75 9.63 -3.62
CA THR A 60 -7.05 9.43 -2.95
C THR A 60 -6.91 8.57 -1.69
N TRP A 61 -5.93 7.68 -1.66
CA TRP A 61 -5.80 6.63 -0.67
C TRP A 61 -4.71 6.91 0.34
N PHE A 62 -5.04 6.73 1.61
CA PHE A 62 -4.09 6.68 2.71
C PHE A 62 -4.14 5.30 3.35
N ARG A 63 -3.00 4.67 3.59
CA ARG A 63 -2.86 3.44 4.39
C ARG A 63 -1.88 3.68 5.53
N PRO A 64 -2.29 3.39 6.79
CA PRO A 64 -1.39 3.57 7.93
C PRO A 64 -0.21 2.59 7.85
N SER A 65 0.98 3.05 8.26
CA SER A 65 2.19 2.22 8.32
C SER A 65 2.20 1.33 9.55
N ARG A 66 2.74 0.12 9.39
CA ARG A 66 2.93 -0.91 10.42
C ARG A 66 1.67 -1.36 11.18
N THR A 67 0.51 -1.09 10.63
CA THR A 67 -0.76 -1.57 11.19
C THR A 67 -1.73 -1.93 10.07
N GLN A 68 -2.58 -2.90 10.31
CA GLN A 68 -3.63 -3.30 9.38
C GLN A 68 -4.79 -2.29 9.38
N HIS A 69 -5.16 -1.78 10.56
CA HIS A 69 -6.27 -0.86 10.72
C HIS A 69 -5.82 0.46 11.31
N ALA A 70 -6.39 1.56 10.84
CA ALA A 70 -6.19 2.87 11.45
C ALA A 70 -6.93 2.98 12.79
N THR A 71 -6.34 3.70 13.74
CA THR A 71 -7.08 4.15 14.92
C THR A 71 -8.00 5.31 14.55
N ALA A 72 -9.00 5.60 15.38
CA ALA A 72 -9.90 6.74 15.19
C ALA A 72 -9.14 8.09 15.08
N LEU A 73 -8.01 8.23 15.80
CA LEU A 73 -7.13 9.38 15.65
C LEU A 73 -6.54 9.46 14.25
N ILE A 74 -5.94 8.39 13.78
CA ILE A 74 -5.29 8.34 12.46
C ILE A 74 -6.29 8.57 11.33
N GLU A 75 -7.51 8.03 11.43
CA GLU A 75 -8.57 8.31 10.46
C GLU A 75 -8.94 9.81 10.39
N ARG A 76 -9.11 10.45 11.55
CA ARG A 76 -9.37 11.91 11.60
C ARG A 76 -8.24 12.71 10.98
N LEU A 77 -6.98 12.35 11.28
CA LEU A 77 -5.81 13.04 10.75
C LEU A 77 -5.65 12.85 9.23
N ALA A 78 -5.91 11.65 8.72
CA ALA A 78 -5.91 11.39 7.30
C ALA A 78 -6.96 12.23 6.57
N ARG A 79 -8.20 12.29 7.09
CA ARG A 79 -9.28 13.14 6.54
C ARG A 79 -8.91 14.62 6.59
N ARG A 80 -8.35 15.10 7.70
CA ARG A 80 -7.85 16.47 7.86
C ARG A 80 -6.74 16.81 6.84
N ALA A 81 -5.89 15.84 6.50
CA ALA A 81 -4.84 15.97 5.49
C ALA A 81 -5.37 15.91 4.03
N GLY A 82 -6.67 15.66 3.84
CA GLY A 82 -7.32 15.62 2.53
C GLY A 82 -7.53 14.21 1.95
N TYR A 83 -7.36 13.14 2.73
CA TYR A 83 -7.62 11.77 2.30
C TYR A 83 -9.05 11.35 2.67
N PRO A 84 -9.96 11.20 1.70
CA PRO A 84 -11.33 10.76 1.98
C PRO A 84 -11.39 9.29 2.38
N HIS A 85 -10.43 8.48 1.94
CA HIS A 85 -10.40 7.05 2.12
C HIS A 85 -9.16 6.59 2.87
N VAL A 86 -9.38 5.77 3.90
CA VAL A 86 -8.34 5.08 4.66
C VAL A 86 -8.42 3.59 4.33
N LEU A 87 -7.37 3.09 3.69
CA LEU A 87 -7.31 1.73 3.18
C LEU A 87 -6.81 0.76 4.26
N SER A 88 -7.41 -0.41 4.30
CA SER A 88 -6.91 -1.60 4.99
C SER A 88 -6.71 -2.74 3.99
N TYR A 89 -6.33 -3.91 4.48
CA TYR A 89 -6.23 -5.16 3.70
C TYR A 89 -6.85 -6.30 4.49
N ASP A 90 -7.38 -7.30 3.80
CA ASP A 90 -7.92 -8.52 4.40
C ASP A 90 -7.01 -9.74 4.21
N VAL A 91 -6.00 -9.63 3.34
CA VAL A 91 -4.99 -10.67 3.12
C VAL A 91 -3.60 -10.12 3.34
N ASP A 92 -2.90 -10.59 4.38
CA ASP A 92 -1.48 -10.32 4.60
C ASP A 92 -0.65 -11.46 4.01
N SER A 93 0.21 -11.15 3.07
CA SER A 93 1.09 -12.12 2.42
C SER A 93 2.21 -12.63 3.32
N LEU A 94 2.56 -11.87 4.36
CA LEU A 94 3.73 -12.05 5.24
C LEU A 94 5.07 -12.10 4.49
N ASP A 95 5.12 -11.55 3.29
CA ASP A 95 6.31 -11.55 2.42
C ASP A 95 7.51 -10.83 3.05
N PHE A 96 7.26 -9.81 3.88
CA PHE A 96 8.29 -9.07 4.61
C PHE A 96 9.09 -9.92 5.60
N THR A 97 8.61 -11.12 5.94
CA THR A 97 9.34 -12.09 6.78
C THR A 97 10.31 -12.94 5.98
N SER A 98 10.35 -12.78 4.66
CA SER A 98 11.17 -13.57 3.72
C SER A 98 10.99 -15.09 3.87
N PRO A 99 9.74 -15.61 3.79
CA PRO A 99 9.43 -17.01 4.06
C PRO A 99 9.65 -17.94 2.84
N GLY A 100 10.16 -17.39 1.74
CA GLY A 100 10.26 -18.04 0.43
C GLY A 100 9.03 -17.82 -0.46
N ALA A 101 9.26 -17.63 -1.76
CA ALA A 101 8.20 -17.33 -2.75
C ALA A 101 7.01 -18.28 -2.68
N SER A 102 7.26 -19.60 -2.56
CA SER A 102 6.20 -20.61 -2.45
C SER A 102 5.32 -20.44 -1.21
N ALA A 103 5.87 -19.96 -0.08
CA ALA A 103 5.09 -19.68 1.11
C ALA A 103 4.20 -18.45 0.92
N VAL A 104 4.73 -17.37 0.31
CA VAL A 104 3.95 -16.19 -0.07
C VAL A 104 2.76 -16.58 -0.94
N VAL A 105 2.99 -17.38 -1.98
CA VAL A 105 1.92 -17.86 -2.87
C VAL A 105 0.86 -18.64 -2.11
N ARG A 106 1.25 -19.59 -1.26
CA ARG A 106 0.29 -20.39 -0.45
C ARG A 106 -0.53 -19.51 0.48
N THR A 107 0.13 -18.57 1.18
CA THR A 107 -0.53 -17.66 2.14
C THR A 107 -1.61 -16.84 1.44
N VAL A 108 -1.26 -16.20 0.32
CA VAL A 108 -2.21 -15.37 -0.44
C VAL A 108 -3.32 -16.22 -1.04
N THR A 109 -2.97 -17.30 -1.76
CA THR A 109 -3.97 -18.12 -2.45
C THR A 109 -4.89 -18.89 -1.50
N GLY A 110 -4.48 -19.10 -0.27
CA GLY A 110 -5.34 -19.73 0.76
C GLY A 110 -6.44 -18.82 1.29
N GLN A 111 -6.33 -17.53 1.13
CA GLN A 111 -7.22 -16.52 1.73
C GLN A 111 -7.97 -15.66 0.71
N ILE A 112 -7.38 -15.43 -0.46
CA ILE A 112 -7.90 -14.49 -1.46
C ILE A 112 -9.25 -14.92 -2.02
N ARG A 113 -10.13 -13.94 -2.14
CA ARG A 113 -11.48 -14.05 -2.74
C ARG A 113 -11.79 -12.80 -3.57
N ASN A 114 -12.93 -12.78 -4.24
CA ASN A 114 -13.40 -11.58 -4.91
C ASN A 114 -13.55 -10.42 -3.90
N GLY A 115 -13.01 -9.25 -4.25
CA GLY A 115 -13.03 -8.07 -3.37
C GLY A 115 -11.88 -8.00 -2.36
N SER A 116 -10.97 -8.97 -2.32
CA SER A 116 -9.81 -8.93 -1.40
C SER A 116 -8.81 -7.83 -1.74
N VAL A 117 -8.26 -7.22 -0.71
CA VAL A 117 -7.10 -6.33 -0.77
C VAL A 117 -5.90 -7.06 -0.16
N VAL A 118 -4.87 -7.29 -0.97
CA VAL A 118 -3.67 -8.05 -0.57
C VAL A 118 -2.52 -7.10 -0.26
N SER A 119 -1.90 -7.26 0.92
CA SER A 119 -0.68 -6.54 1.30
C SER A 119 0.55 -7.29 0.82
N LEU A 120 1.39 -6.60 0.04
CA LEU A 120 2.70 -7.05 -0.44
C LEU A 120 3.70 -5.90 -0.29
N HIS A 121 4.99 -6.20 -0.19
CA HIS A 121 6.03 -5.20 0.05
C HIS A 121 7.05 -5.15 -1.08
N PHE A 122 7.47 -3.93 -1.47
CA PHE A 122 8.53 -3.74 -2.45
C PHE A 122 9.90 -4.14 -1.89
N GLY A 123 10.78 -4.59 -2.79
CA GLY A 123 12.19 -4.83 -2.48
C GLY A 123 12.51 -6.20 -1.90
N TYR A 124 11.52 -7.01 -1.56
CA TYR A 124 11.74 -8.39 -1.12
C TYR A 124 11.85 -9.35 -2.30
N ALA A 125 12.92 -10.12 -2.35
CA ALA A 125 13.18 -11.07 -3.43
C ALA A 125 12.06 -12.12 -3.55
N ASP A 126 11.55 -12.59 -2.41
CA ASP A 126 10.46 -13.56 -2.37
C ASP A 126 9.16 -13.02 -2.94
N THR A 127 8.87 -11.73 -2.71
CA THR A 127 7.70 -11.04 -3.28
C THR A 127 7.79 -11.01 -4.79
N VAL A 128 8.95 -10.57 -5.32
CA VAL A 128 9.17 -10.51 -6.77
C VAL A 128 9.08 -11.89 -7.40
N ALA A 129 9.67 -12.91 -6.78
CA ALA A 129 9.64 -14.29 -7.27
C ALA A 129 8.25 -14.95 -7.18
N ALA A 130 7.39 -14.49 -6.25
CA ALA A 130 6.04 -15.00 -6.08
C ALA A 130 5.04 -14.43 -7.11
N LEU A 131 5.28 -13.21 -7.64
CA LEU A 131 4.32 -12.50 -8.49
C LEU A 131 3.80 -13.30 -9.68
N PRO A 132 4.63 -13.97 -10.51
CA PRO A 132 4.13 -14.74 -11.65
C PRO A 132 3.14 -15.82 -11.22
N ALA A 133 3.47 -16.60 -10.21
CA ALA A 133 2.60 -17.67 -9.71
C ALA A 133 1.32 -17.15 -9.03
N LEU A 134 1.38 -15.95 -8.41
CA LEU A 134 0.19 -15.29 -7.88
C LEU A 134 -0.75 -14.86 -9.00
N LEU A 135 -0.23 -14.20 -10.04
CA LEU A 135 -1.03 -13.78 -11.18
C LEU A 135 -1.68 -14.96 -11.90
N ASP A 136 -0.94 -16.04 -12.14
CA ASP A 136 -1.47 -17.28 -12.69
C ASP A 136 -2.58 -17.89 -11.81
N ALA A 137 -2.41 -17.84 -10.49
CA ALA A 137 -3.41 -18.37 -9.56
C ALA A 137 -4.69 -17.51 -9.54
N LEU A 138 -4.59 -16.20 -9.70
CA LEU A 138 -5.75 -15.31 -9.87
C LEU A 138 -6.53 -15.66 -11.14
N GLU A 139 -5.83 -15.77 -12.28
CA GLU A 139 -6.43 -16.12 -13.57
C GLU A 139 -7.17 -17.46 -13.51
N ARG A 140 -6.53 -18.50 -12.96
CA ARG A 140 -7.18 -19.82 -12.79
C ARG A 140 -8.44 -19.79 -11.94
N ARG A 141 -8.58 -18.80 -11.04
CA ARG A 141 -9.76 -18.62 -10.18
C ARG A 141 -10.80 -17.65 -10.78
N GLY A 142 -10.55 -17.14 -11.97
CA GLY A 142 -11.40 -16.12 -12.58
C GLY A 142 -11.35 -14.78 -11.85
N LEU A 143 -10.26 -14.52 -11.08
CA LEU A 143 -10.02 -13.26 -10.42
C LEU A 143 -9.07 -12.41 -11.25
N ARG A 144 -9.22 -11.08 -11.17
CA ARG A 144 -8.36 -10.11 -11.83
C ARG A 144 -7.75 -9.16 -10.81
N ALA A 145 -6.44 -8.95 -10.89
CA ALA A 145 -5.80 -7.88 -10.14
C ALA A 145 -6.18 -6.53 -10.73
N VAL A 146 -6.62 -5.61 -9.91
CA VAL A 146 -7.05 -4.26 -10.28
C VAL A 146 -6.47 -3.22 -9.32
N THR A 147 -6.58 -1.94 -9.67
CA THR A 147 -6.19 -0.87 -8.74
C THR A 147 -7.17 -0.78 -7.58
N THR A 148 -6.73 -0.15 -6.48
CA THR A 148 -7.60 0.13 -5.33
C THR A 148 -8.79 0.98 -5.73
N THR A 149 -8.60 1.94 -6.63
CA THR A 149 -9.68 2.79 -7.15
C THR A 149 -10.69 1.97 -7.93
N GLU A 150 -10.26 1.10 -8.83
CA GLU A 150 -11.18 0.23 -9.58
C GLU A 150 -11.95 -0.75 -8.69
N LEU A 151 -11.31 -1.22 -7.60
CA LEU A 151 -11.93 -2.19 -6.69
C LEU A 151 -12.99 -1.59 -5.77
N LEU A 152 -12.78 -0.35 -5.30
CA LEU A 152 -13.52 0.22 -4.17
C LEU A 152 -14.37 1.45 -4.55
N THR A 153 -14.36 1.88 -5.79
CA THR A 153 -15.20 2.96 -6.32
C THR A 153 -16.05 2.47 -7.50
#